data_c550f587d5727944097dc0c6fbcaa302
#
_entry.id   c550f587d5727944097dc0c6fbcaa302
#
_cell.length_a   1.000
_cell.length_b   1.000
_cell.length_c   1.000
_cell.angle_alpha   90.00
_cell.angle_beta   90.00
_cell.angle_gamma   90.00
#
_symmetry.space_group_name_H-M   'P 1'
#
loop_
_entity.id
_entity.type
_entity.pdbx_description
1 polymer ?
#
loop_
_entity_poly.entity_id
_entity_poly.type
_entity_poly.pdbx_seq_one_letter_code
_entity_poly.pdbx_strand_id
1 'polypeptide(L)'
;MRNHYEMKQEKPGSMDTQQMLQLKSIFLAPYMQLSTALIGKARHAGGNMFRHQIDTLAILIDYGYIDSVLLKASCVHDTIEDIPDFDSNLIINCDSEGPEVYKLVLEVTKQQGEPKNDFLRRIINEGSQKAKILKCADRISNMISLGFVTDPKFIERYCDETEFFILPIALEVDYNMYQELINLIITRRKYLEDSGYIEKQKAGLI
;
A
#
# COMPACT_ATOMS: atom_id res chain seq x y z
N MET A 1 22.17 16.34 32.04
CA MET A 1 21.44 16.94 30.93
C MET A 1 20.45 15.90 30.44
N ARG A 2 19.16 16.07 30.74
CA ARG A 2 18.08 15.16 30.31
C ARG A 2 17.50 15.72 29.04
N ASN A 3 17.73 15.07 27.91
CA ASN A 3 16.99 15.35 26.67
C ASN A 3 15.68 14.54 26.71
N HIS A 4 14.61 15.22 27.10
CA HIS A 4 13.27 14.73 26.91
C HIS A 4 12.84 15.04 25.46
N TYR A 5 12.97 14.08 24.59
CA TYR A 5 12.10 13.99 23.43
C TYR A 5 10.75 13.43 23.94
N GLU A 6 9.91 14.30 24.47
CA GLU A 6 8.48 14.02 24.53
C GLU A 6 7.94 14.09 23.10
N MET A 7 7.98 12.96 22.39
CA MET A 7 7.10 12.78 21.23
C MET A 7 5.67 12.78 21.78
N LYS A 8 4.93 13.84 21.51
CA LYS A 8 3.49 13.83 21.70
C LYS A 8 2.95 12.68 20.85
N GLN A 9 2.52 11.62 21.52
CA GLN A 9 1.68 10.59 20.92
C GLN A 9 0.32 11.25 20.67
N GLU A 10 0.19 11.92 19.54
CA GLU A 10 -1.13 12.25 19.02
C GLU A 10 -1.81 10.93 18.70
N LYS A 11 -3.03 10.75 19.23
CA LYS A 11 -3.81 9.52 18.97
C LYS A 11 -3.98 9.38 17.46
N PRO A 12 -3.59 8.24 16.85
CA PRO A 12 -3.94 7.96 15.48
C PRO A 12 -5.45 8.16 15.29
N GLY A 13 -5.86 8.96 14.32
CA GLY A 13 -7.28 9.06 13.94
C GLY A 13 -8.02 10.35 14.33
N SER A 14 -7.40 11.35 14.96
CA SER A 14 -8.08 12.64 15.15
C SER A 14 -7.58 13.69 14.15
N MET A 15 -8.30 13.84 13.03
CA MET A 15 -8.08 14.97 12.13
C MET A 15 -8.47 16.27 12.82
N ASP A 16 -7.64 17.30 12.66
CA ASP A 16 -8.03 18.64 13.03
C ASP A 16 -9.07 19.24 12.03
N THR A 17 -9.64 20.39 12.39
CA THR A 17 -10.65 21.04 11.54
C THR A 17 -10.10 21.42 10.17
N GLN A 18 -8.83 21.80 10.06
CA GLN A 18 -8.20 22.19 8.80
C GLN A 18 -8.00 20.97 7.89
N GLN A 19 -7.50 19.87 8.42
CA GLN A 19 -7.38 18.61 7.72
C GLN A 19 -8.73 18.10 7.22
N MET A 20 -9.77 18.20 8.05
CA MET A 20 -11.13 17.82 7.66
C MET A 20 -11.68 18.68 6.52
N LEU A 21 -11.44 19.99 6.54
CA LEU A 21 -11.84 20.89 5.46
C LEU A 21 -11.06 20.60 4.18
N GLN A 22 -9.77 20.32 4.29
CA GLN A 22 -8.93 19.93 3.16
C GLN A 22 -9.43 18.63 2.55
N LEU A 23 -9.67 17.59 3.34
CA LEU A 23 -10.22 16.32 2.84
C LEU A 23 -11.55 16.49 2.13
N LYS A 24 -12.46 17.30 2.68
CA LYS A 24 -13.76 17.61 2.04
C LYS A 24 -13.63 18.34 0.71
N SER A 25 -12.53 19.04 0.47
CA SER A 25 -12.29 19.76 -0.78
C SER A 25 -11.72 18.87 -1.90
N ILE A 26 -11.23 17.68 -1.56
CA ILE A 26 -10.63 16.75 -2.54
C ILE A 26 -11.74 16.01 -3.29
N PHE A 27 -11.74 16.15 -4.62
CA PHE A 27 -12.73 15.49 -5.47
C PHE A 27 -12.25 14.12 -5.93
N LEU A 28 -12.55 13.07 -5.13
CA LEU A 28 -12.10 11.69 -5.36
C LEU A 28 -13.02 10.89 -6.31
N ALA A 29 -14.28 11.29 -6.45
CA ALA A 29 -15.30 10.51 -7.14
C ALA A 29 -14.94 10.08 -8.57
N PRO A 30 -14.32 10.91 -9.44
CA PRO A 30 -13.93 10.47 -10.78
C PRO A 30 -12.87 9.37 -10.75
N TYR A 31 -11.88 9.46 -9.86
CA TYR A 31 -10.82 8.44 -9.73
C TYR A 31 -11.37 7.13 -9.16
N MET A 32 -12.28 7.20 -8.19
CA MET A 32 -12.99 6.02 -7.70
C MET A 32 -13.83 5.38 -8.81
N GLN A 33 -14.45 6.17 -9.68
CA GLN A 33 -15.19 5.67 -10.83
C GLN A 33 -14.28 4.95 -11.83
N LEU A 34 -13.09 5.47 -12.13
CA LEU A 34 -12.11 4.79 -12.99
C LEU A 34 -11.72 3.43 -12.41
N SER A 35 -11.49 3.35 -11.11
CA SER A 35 -11.11 2.10 -10.45
C SER A 35 -12.20 1.04 -10.42
N THR A 36 -13.47 1.38 -10.73
CA THR A 36 -14.55 0.37 -10.83
C THR A 36 -14.29 -0.68 -11.92
N ALA A 37 -13.45 -0.39 -12.91
CA ALA A 37 -12.99 -1.37 -13.89
C ALA A 37 -12.26 -2.57 -13.23
N LEU A 38 -11.79 -2.42 -12.00
CA LEU A 38 -11.12 -3.47 -11.22
C LEU A 38 -12.10 -4.37 -10.41
N ILE A 39 -13.42 -4.10 -10.42
CA ILE A 39 -14.41 -4.87 -9.65
C ILE A 39 -14.40 -6.35 -10.05
N GLY A 40 -14.25 -6.66 -11.34
CA GLY A 40 -14.22 -8.02 -11.86
C GLY A 40 -12.92 -8.78 -11.58
N LYS A 41 -11.86 -8.10 -11.12
CA LYS A 41 -10.56 -8.71 -10.87
C LYS A 41 -10.46 -9.23 -9.43
N ALA A 42 -10.51 -10.55 -9.27
CA ALA A 42 -10.36 -11.21 -7.99
C ALA A 42 -8.91 -11.08 -7.45
N ARG A 43 -8.77 -10.96 -6.13
CA ARG A 43 -7.48 -11.00 -5.43
C ARG A 43 -7.19 -12.40 -4.90
N HIS A 44 -5.91 -12.77 -4.85
CA HIS A 44 -5.47 -14.03 -4.22
C HIS A 44 -5.89 -14.12 -2.74
N ALA A 45 -5.89 -12.99 -2.04
CA ALA A 45 -6.30 -12.87 -0.64
C ALA A 45 -7.82 -12.74 -0.44
N GLY A 46 -8.63 -12.92 -1.48
CA GLY A 46 -10.08 -12.70 -1.46
C GLY A 46 -10.48 -11.25 -1.74
N GLY A 47 -11.77 -11.07 -2.05
CA GLY A 47 -12.29 -9.79 -2.52
C GLY A 47 -11.85 -9.46 -3.96
N ASN A 48 -11.90 -8.19 -4.33
CA ASN A 48 -11.51 -7.71 -5.65
C ASN A 48 -10.53 -6.53 -5.57
N MET A 49 -9.90 -6.21 -6.69
CA MET A 49 -8.90 -5.15 -6.77
C MET A 49 -9.48 -3.75 -6.54
N PHE A 50 -10.75 -3.49 -6.89
CA PHE A 50 -11.41 -2.22 -6.58
C PHE A 50 -11.44 -1.97 -5.07
N ARG A 51 -11.83 -2.98 -4.27
CA ARG A 51 -11.86 -2.85 -2.81
C ARG A 51 -10.47 -2.53 -2.26
N HIS A 52 -9.43 -3.15 -2.81
CA HIS A 52 -8.04 -2.88 -2.42
C HIS A 52 -7.65 -1.40 -2.61
N GLN A 53 -8.08 -0.77 -3.73
CA GLN A 53 -7.83 0.66 -3.95
C GLN A 53 -8.48 1.50 -2.84
N ILE A 54 -9.71 1.17 -2.45
CA ILE A 54 -10.43 1.89 -1.39
C ILE A 54 -9.81 1.62 -0.02
N ASP A 55 -9.36 0.40 0.26
CA ASP A 55 -8.65 0.08 1.50
C ASP A 55 -7.34 0.89 1.61
N THR A 56 -6.58 1.01 0.51
CA THR A 56 -5.36 1.82 0.45
C THR A 56 -5.64 3.30 0.67
N LEU A 57 -6.71 3.85 0.07
CA LEU A 57 -7.17 5.21 0.31
C LEU A 57 -7.51 5.44 1.80
N ALA A 58 -8.27 4.52 2.40
CA ALA A 58 -8.66 4.62 3.81
C ALA A 58 -7.43 4.62 4.73
N ILE A 59 -6.46 3.74 4.49
CA ILE A 59 -5.20 3.68 5.24
C ILE A 59 -4.46 5.03 5.17
N LEU A 60 -4.32 5.64 3.99
CA LEU A 60 -3.68 6.95 3.87
C LEU A 60 -4.38 8.02 4.72
N ILE A 61 -5.72 8.03 4.70
CA ILE A 61 -6.52 8.97 5.49
C ILE A 61 -6.34 8.72 6.99
N ASP A 62 -6.33 7.45 7.43
CA ASP A 62 -6.13 7.06 8.84
C ASP A 62 -4.76 7.49 9.36
N TYR A 63 -3.74 7.52 8.49
CA TYR A 63 -2.42 8.04 8.80
C TYR A 63 -2.29 9.56 8.66
N GLY A 64 -3.38 10.27 8.36
CA GLY A 64 -3.42 11.73 8.26
C GLY A 64 -2.82 12.31 6.97
N TYR A 65 -2.60 11.49 5.96
CA TYR A 65 -2.14 11.95 4.66
C TYR A 65 -3.30 12.55 3.85
N ILE A 66 -3.42 13.89 3.88
CA ILE A 66 -4.49 14.65 3.20
C ILE A 66 -3.91 15.43 2.01
N ASP A 67 -3.17 14.74 1.15
CA ASP A 67 -2.65 15.31 -0.10
C ASP A 67 -3.54 14.86 -1.27
N SER A 68 -4.02 15.81 -2.06
CA SER A 68 -5.00 15.56 -3.14
C SER A 68 -4.46 14.57 -4.18
N VAL A 69 -3.22 14.78 -4.65
CA VAL A 69 -2.59 13.91 -5.67
C VAL A 69 -2.38 12.51 -5.13
N LEU A 70 -1.91 12.39 -3.88
CA LEU A 70 -1.67 11.09 -3.23
C LEU A 70 -2.98 10.30 -3.06
N LEU A 71 -4.05 10.93 -2.56
CA LEU A 71 -5.34 10.27 -2.36
C LEU A 71 -6.00 9.88 -3.69
N LYS A 72 -5.89 10.72 -4.72
CA LYS A 72 -6.38 10.38 -6.08
C LYS A 72 -5.59 9.22 -6.67
N ALA A 73 -4.25 9.25 -6.54
CA ALA A 73 -3.40 8.16 -7.01
C ALA A 73 -3.72 6.83 -6.32
N SER A 74 -4.00 6.83 -5.00
CA SER A 74 -4.36 5.61 -4.29
C SER A 74 -5.63 4.95 -4.83
N CYS A 75 -6.58 5.73 -5.36
CA CYS A 75 -7.79 5.19 -5.98
C CYS A 75 -7.52 4.40 -7.27
N VAL A 76 -6.42 4.67 -7.98
CA VAL A 76 -6.16 4.14 -9.33
C VAL A 76 -4.78 3.52 -9.51
N HIS A 77 -4.04 3.28 -8.42
CA HIS A 77 -2.62 2.89 -8.49
C HIS A 77 -2.35 1.57 -9.22
N ASP A 78 -3.30 0.64 -9.21
CA ASP A 78 -3.16 -0.66 -9.90
C ASP A 78 -3.87 -0.70 -11.27
N THR A 79 -4.57 0.36 -11.69
CA THR A 79 -5.37 0.31 -12.92
C THR A 79 -4.52 0.05 -14.16
N ILE A 80 -3.34 0.67 -14.25
CA ILE A 80 -2.44 0.53 -15.40
C ILE A 80 -1.80 -0.87 -15.43
N GLU A 81 -1.46 -1.44 -14.27
CA GLU A 81 -0.85 -2.77 -14.17
C GLU A 81 -1.88 -3.88 -14.40
N ASP A 82 -3.10 -3.68 -13.92
CA ASP A 82 -4.08 -4.74 -13.75
C ASP A 82 -5.19 -4.77 -14.80
N ILE A 83 -5.38 -3.70 -15.58
CA ILE A 83 -6.37 -3.64 -16.66
C ILE A 83 -5.63 -3.69 -18.00
N PRO A 84 -5.83 -4.75 -18.81
CA PRO A 84 -5.26 -4.81 -20.15
C PRO A 84 -5.69 -3.60 -20.98
N ASP A 85 -4.73 -2.98 -21.68
CA ASP A 85 -4.97 -1.85 -22.60
C ASP A 85 -5.66 -0.64 -21.93
N PHE A 86 -5.42 -0.43 -20.63
CA PHE A 86 -5.98 0.72 -19.93
C PHE A 86 -5.56 2.04 -20.58
N ASP A 87 -6.55 2.85 -20.97
CA ASP A 87 -6.27 4.19 -21.52
C ASP A 87 -5.85 5.16 -20.42
N SER A 88 -4.55 5.38 -20.31
CA SER A 88 -3.96 6.31 -19.32
C SER A 88 -4.46 7.76 -19.47
N ASN A 89 -4.98 8.15 -20.64
CA ASN A 89 -5.57 9.47 -20.83
C ASN A 89 -6.80 9.69 -19.93
N LEU A 90 -7.46 8.63 -19.47
CA LEU A 90 -8.57 8.71 -18.53
C LEU A 90 -8.11 9.26 -17.16
N ILE A 91 -6.89 8.93 -16.73
CA ILE A 91 -6.30 9.53 -15.51
C ILE A 91 -5.79 10.93 -15.80
N ILE A 92 -5.03 11.11 -16.89
CA ILE A 92 -4.39 12.38 -17.25
C ILE A 92 -5.42 13.51 -17.43
N ASN A 93 -6.55 13.21 -18.05
CA ASN A 93 -7.59 14.19 -18.36
C ASN A 93 -8.74 14.22 -17.31
N CYS A 94 -8.58 13.54 -16.18
CA CYS A 94 -9.63 13.42 -15.16
C CYS A 94 -9.96 14.80 -14.53
N ASP A 95 -8.91 15.53 -14.16
CA ASP A 95 -8.98 16.93 -13.68
C ASP A 95 -7.63 17.64 -13.85
N SER A 96 -7.50 18.84 -13.27
CA SER A 96 -6.26 19.64 -13.37
C SER A 96 -5.02 18.99 -12.74
N GLU A 97 -5.19 18.06 -11.79
CA GLU A 97 -4.12 17.31 -11.14
C GLU A 97 -3.86 15.94 -11.82
N GLY A 98 -4.67 15.56 -12.81
CA GLY A 98 -4.55 14.29 -13.51
C GLY A 98 -3.16 13.95 -14.01
N PRO A 99 -2.38 14.87 -14.63
CA PRO A 99 -1.01 14.61 -15.04
C PRO A 99 -0.08 14.26 -13.87
N GLU A 100 -0.23 14.90 -12.70
CA GLU A 100 0.57 14.62 -11.51
C GLU A 100 0.16 13.29 -10.88
N VAL A 101 -1.13 13.00 -10.84
CA VAL A 101 -1.66 11.71 -10.39
C VAL A 101 -1.12 10.57 -11.27
N TYR A 102 -1.17 10.72 -12.57
CA TYR A 102 -0.62 9.73 -13.51
C TYR A 102 0.86 9.49 -13.29
N LYS A 103 1.65 10.56 -13.13
CA LYS A 103 3.08 10.46 -12.84
C LYS A 103 3.33 9.64 -11.56
N LEU A 104 2.59 9.92 -10.48
CA LEU A 104 2.72 9.19 -9.21
C LEU A 104 2.33 7.72 -9.37
N VAL A 105 1.26 7.42 -10.10
CA VAL A 105 0.84 6.05 -10.41
C VAL A 105 1.94 5.30 -11.14
N LEU A 106 2.61 5.91 -12.13
CA LEU A 106 3.72 5.28 -12.85
C LEU A 106 4.91 4.95 -11.96
N GLU A 107 5.20 5.76 -10.93
CA GLU A 107 6.27 5.48 -9.99
C GLU A 107 6.04 4.18 -9.21
N VAL A 108 4.77 3.84 -8.92
CA VAL A 108 4.37 2.63 -8.16
C VAL A 108 3.90 1.48 -9.05
N THR A 109 3.82 1.67 -10.35
CA THR A 109 3.49 0.64 -11.35
C THR A 109 4.74 -0.14 -11.77
N LYS A 110 4.67 -1.47 -11.76
CA LYS A 110 5.73 -2.33 -12.27
C LYS A 110 5.75 -2.28 -13.79
N GLN A 111 6.93 -2.05 -14.38
CA GLN A 111 7.09 -1.98 -15.83
C GLN A 111 6.99 -3.37 -16.47
N GLN A 112 6.60 -3.42 -17.75
CA GLN A 112 6.54 -4.67 -18.48
C GLN A 112 7.93 -5.33 -18.54
N GLY A 113 8.00 -6.60 -18.11
CA GLY A 113 9.27 -7.35 -18.07
C GLY A 113 10.18 -7.01 -16.88
N GLU A 114 9.83 -6.03 -16.03
CA GLU A 114 10.60 -5.67 -14.83
C GLU A 114 10.47 -6.78 -13.78
N PRO A 115 11.58 -7.37 -13.29
CA PRO A 115 11.52 -8.29 -12.16
C PRO A 115 10.98 -7.59 -10.89
N LYS A 116 10.19 -8.30 -10.09
CA LYS A 116 9.55 -7.72 -8.91
C LYS A 116 10.54 -7.08 -7.93
N ASN A 117 11.68 -7.73 -7.72
CA ASN A 117 12.70 -7.20 -6.81
C ASN A 117 13.34 -5.92 -7.34
N ASP A 118 13.50 -5.79 -8.64
CA ASP A 118 14.08 -4.58 -9.26
C ASP A 118 13.08 -3.43 -9.21
N PHE A 119 11.80 -3.71 -9.44
CA PHE A 119 10.71 -2.76 -9.21
C PHE A 119 10.72 -2.21 -7.77
N LEU A 120 10.81 -3.08 -6.76
CA LEU A 120 10.84 -2.66 -5.36
C LEU A 120 12.11 -1.86 -5.01
N ARG A 121 13.28 -2.25 -5.56
CA ARG A 121 14.52 -1.47 -5.44
C ARG A 121 14.40 -0.09 -6.10
N ARG A 122 13.74 -0.01 -7.25
CA ARG A 122 13.49 1.26 -7.93
C ARG A 122 12.67 2.21 -7.05
N ILE A 123 11.63 1.73 -6.37
CA ILE A 123 10.86 2.56 -5.43
C ILE A 123 11.73 3.02 -4.26
N ILE A 124 12.58 2.14 -3.69
CA ILE A 124 13.50 2.49 -2.60
C ILE A 124 14.45 3.61 -3.02
N ASN A 125 15.08 3.48 -4.18
CA ASN A 125 16.20 4.33 -4.59
C ASN A 125 15.75 5.62 -5.29
N GLU A 126 14.67 5.58 -6.07
CA GLU A 126 14.27 6.62 -7.00
C GLU A 126 12.84 7.14 -6.76
N GLY A 127 12.02 6.39 -6.00
CA GLY A 127 10.63 6.77 -5.73
C GLY A 127 10.54 8.09 -4.97
N SER A 128 9.62 8.95 -5.39
CA SER A 128 9.27 10.16 -4.64
C SER A 128 8.74 9.81 -3.25
N GLN A 129 8.76 10.76 -2.33
CA GLN A 129 8.21 10.54 -0.99
C GLN A 129 6.74 10.10 -1.06
N LYS A 130 5.93 10.67 -1.96
CA LYS A 130 4.53 10.27 -2.17
C LYS A 130 4.43 8.82 -2.67
N ALA A 131 5.30 8.39 -3.58
CA ALA A 131 5.35 7.01 -4.08
C ALA A 131 5.70 6.02 -2.96
N LYS A 132 6.67 6.36 -2.11
CA LYS A 132 7.06 5.57 -0.95
C LYS A 132 5.92 5.42 0.06
N ILE A 133 5.23 6.52 0.39
CA ILE A 133 4.06 6.52 1.28
C ILE A 133 2.92 5.68 0.69
N LEU A 134 2.59 5.89 -0.59
CA LEU A 134 1.57 5.11 -1.28
C LEU A 134 1.90 3.61 -1.27
N LYS A 135 3.18 3.26 -1.50
CA LYS A 135 3.61 1.85 -1.48
C LYS A 135 3.55 1.23 -0.08
N CYS A 136 3.76 2.00 0.97
CA CYS A 136 3.56 1.53 2.35
C CYS A 136 2.08 1.26 2.64
N ALA A 137 1.17 2.17 2.26
CA ALA A 137 -0.27 1.99 2.45
C ALA A 137 -0.82 0.79 1.65
N ASP A 138 -0.42 0.64 0.37
CA ASP A 138 -0.69 -0.54 -0.45
C ASP A 138 -0.22 -1.83 0.26
N ARG A 139 1.02 -1.82 0.79
CA ARG A 139 1.56 -3.00 1.48
C ARG A 139 0.81 -3.33 2.75
N ILE A 140 0.40 -2.34 3.54
CA ILE A 140 -0.43 -2.55 4.74
C ILE A 140 -1.75 -3.21 4.35
N SER A 141 -2.47 -2.69 3.34
CA SER A 141 -3.71 -3.30 2.83
C SER A 141 -3.50 -4.76 2.39
N ASN A 142 -2.41 -5.04 1.69
CA ASN A 142 -2.06 -6.38 1.25
C ASN A 142 -1.73 -7.30 2.45
N MET A 143 -0.97 -6.84 3.43
CA MET A 143 -0.60 -7.61 4.63
C MET A 143 -1.80 -7.91 5.53
N ILE A 144 -2.76 -6.99 5.65
CA ILE A 144 -4.04 -7.22 6.34
C ILE A 144 -4.79 -8.35 5.64
N SER A 145 -4.93 -8.27 4.31
CA SER A 145 -5.62 -9.27 3.49
C SER A 145 -4.96 -10.64 3.49
N LEU A 146 -3.66 -10.73 3.80
CA LEU A 146 -2.94 -12.00 3.92
C LEU A 146 -3.53 -12.93 4.99
N GLY A 147 -4.34 -12.41 5.92
CA GLY A 147 -5.07 -13.21 6.89
C GLY A 147 -6.10 -14.17 6.29
N PHE A 148 -6.50 -13.96 5.06
CA PHE A 148 -7.42 -14.82 4.32
C PHE A 148 -6.71 -15.80 3.38
N VAL A 149 -5.38 -15.74 3.27
CA VAL A 149 -4.58 -16.65 2.44
C VAL A 149 -4.26 -17.90 3.23
N THR A 150 -4.43 -19.07 2.60
CA THR A 150 -4.16 -20.38 3.20
C THR A 150 -2.87 -21.01 2.70
N ASP A 151 -2.23 -20.47 1.66
CA ASP A 151 -0.93 -20.93 1.16
C ASP A 151 0.22 -20.42 2.03
N PRO A 152 0.84 -21.27 2.88
CA PRO A 152 1.87 -20.83 3.79
C PRO A 152 3.15 -20.38 3.07
N LYS A 153 3.49 -20.95 1.90
CA LYS A 153 4.66 -20.51 1.11
C LYS A 153 4.47 -19.10 0.57
N PHE A 154 3.24 -18.78 0.18
CA PHE A 154 2.91 -17.44 -0.26
C PHE A 154 3.02 -16.43 0.90
N ILE A 155 2.48 -16.78 2.08
CA ILE A 155 2.51 -15.94 3.29
C ILE A 155 3.97 -15.66 3.69
N GLU A 156 4.80 -16.70 3.81
CA GLU A 156 6.22 -16.60 4.17
C GLU A 156 6.97 -15.67 3.21
N ARG A 157 6.91 -15.96 1.91
CA ARG A 157 7.57 -15.14 0.89
C ARG A 157 7.11 -13.68 0.93
N TYR A 158 5.82 -13.43 1.19
CA TYR A 158 5.29 -12.08 1.23
C TYR A 158 5.73 -11.32 2.47
N CYS A 159 5.88 -12.01 3.62
CA CYS A 159 6.48 -11.45 4.83
C CYS A 159 7.94 -11.08 4.61
N ASP A 160 8.73 -11.99 4.01
CA ASP A 160 10.16 -11.75 3.73
C ASP A 160 10.37 -10.58 2.77
N GLU A 161 9.55 -10.50 1.71
CA GLU A 161 9.55 -9.37 0.77
C GLU A 161 9.21 -8.05 1.47
N THR A 162 8.22 -8.08 2.37
CA THR A 162 7.82 -6.89 3.13
C THR A 162 8.94 -6.44 4.06
N GLU A 163 9.56 -7.37 4.77
CA GLU A 163 10.66 -7.09 5.68
C GLU A 163 11.88 -6.53 4.95
N PHE A 164 12.24 -7.13 3.82
CA PHE A 164 13.45 -6.75 3.09
C PHE A 164 13.33 -5.43 2.32
N PHE A 165 12.18 -5.21 1.66
CA PHE A 165 12.02 -4.06 0.75
C PHE A 165 11.17 -2.93 1.31
N ILE A 166 10.12 -3.25 2.08
CA ILE A 166 9.12 -2.24 2.46
C ILE A 166 9.40 -1.64 3.84
N LEU A 167 9.88 -2.42 4.80
CA LEU A 167 10.24 -1.87 6.11
C LEU A 167 11.28 -0.74 6.03
N PRO A 168 12.34 -0.82 5.20
CA PRO A 168 13.25 0.31 5.02
C PRO A 168 12.56 1.57 4.50
N ILE A 169 11.63 1.43 3.54
CA ILE A 169 10.84 2.55 3.02
C ILE A 169 9.96 3.14 4.14
N ALA A 170 9.24 2.29 4.85
CA ALA A 170 8.33 2.73 5.90
C ALA A 170 9.07 3.44 7.04
N LEU A 171 10.25 2.94 7.44
CA LEU A 171 11.09 3.59 8.45
C LEU A 171 11.56 4.99 8.02
N GLU A 172 11.79 5.18 6.71
CA GLU A 172 12.18 6.47 6.14
C GLU A 172 11.02 7.48 6.13
N VAL A 173 9.79 7.03 5.79
CA VAL A 173 8.68 7.96 5.50
C VAL A 173 7.69 8.09 6.64
N ASP A 174 7.43 7.02 7.41
CA ASP A 174 6.44 7.03 8.50
C ASP A 174 6.69 5.91 9.51
N TYR A 175 7.09 6.29 10.71
CA TYR A 175 7.39 5.33 11.78
C TYR A 175 6.15 4.54 12.24
N ASN A 176 4.95 5.11 12.17
CA ASN A 176 3.74 4.39 12.57
C ASN A 176 3.37 3.32 11.54
N MET A 177 3.49 3.62 10.23
CA MET A 177 3.35 2.59 9.17
C MET A 177 4.41 1.49 9.32
N TYR A 178 5.65 1.85 9.67
CA TYR A 178 6.71 0.88 9.97
C TYR A 178 6.32 -0.06 11.11
N GLN A 179 5.79 0.48 12.22
CA GLN A 179 5.36 -0.32 13.38
C GLN A 179 4.18 -1.23 13.03
N GLU A 180 3.20 -0.74 12.26
CA GLU A 180 2.08 -1.57 11.81
C GLU A 180 2.57 -2.72 10.93
N LEU A 181 3.45 -2.47 9.97
CA LEU A 181 4.02 -3.50 9.11
C LEU A 181 4.78 -4.56 9.90
N ILE A 182 5.59 -4.18 10.91
CA ILE A 182 6.26 -5.13 11.83
C ILE A 182 5.21 -6.00 12.53
N ASN A 183 4.18 -5.41 13.10
CA ASN A 183 3.14 -6.14 13.82
C ASN A 183 2.39 -7.12 12.89
N LEU A 184 2.13 -6.71 11.66
CA LEU A 184 1.52 -7.57 10.64
C LEU A 184 2.45 -8.75 10.27
N ILE A 185 3.75 -8.52 10.07
CA ILE A 185 4.73 -9.58 9.80
C ILE A 185 4.78 -10.58 10.97
N ILE A 186 4.91 -10.09 12.19
CA ILE A 186 4.95 -10.94 13.41
C ILE A 186 3.69 -11.80 13.49
N THR A 187 2.51 -11.19 13.27
CA THR A 187 1.23 -11.89 13.33
C THR A 187 1.13 -12.99 12.27
N ARG A 188 1.58 -12.72 11.03
CA ARG A 188 1.55 -13.71 9.95
C ARG A 188 2.56 -14.84 10.15
N ARG A 189 3.76 -14.53 10.64
CA ARG A 189 4.76 -15.55 10.98
C ARG A 189 4.29 -16.45 12.14
N LYS A 190 3.67 -15.86 13.17
CA LYS A 190 3.07 -16.64 14.26
C LYS A 190 1.99 -17.60 13.75
N TYR A 191 1.14 -17.17 12.81
CA TYR A 191 0.18 -18.07 12.18
C TYR A 191 0.87 -19.27 11.48
N LEU A 192 2.00 -19.04 10.80
CA LEU A 192 2.76 -20.12 10.16
C LEU A 192 3.35 -21.10 11.20
N GLU A 193 3.83 -20.60 12.34
CA GLU A 193 4.31 -21.44 13.45
C GLU A 193 3.16 -22.27 14.05
N ASP A 194 2.07 -21.63 14.40
CA ASP A 194 0.89 -22.28 15.02
C ASP A 194 0.26 -23.33 14.08
N SER A 195 0.40 -23.18 12.76
CA SER A 195 -0.05 -24.16 11.76
C SER A 195 0.85 -25.39 11.64
N GLY A 196 2.00 -25.41 12.29
CA GLY A 196 3.03 -26.44 12.18
C GLY A 196 3.78 -26.45 10.83
N TYR A 197 3.61 -25.41 10.03
CA TYR A 197 4.28 -25.28 8.73
C TYR A 197 5.81 -25.22 8.88
N ILE A 198 6.30 -24.41 9.79
CA ILE A 198 7.74 -24.22 10.04
C ILE A 198 8.41 -25.52 10.48
N GLU A 199 7.74 -26.30 11.34
CA GLU A 199 8.24 -27.60 11.80
C GLU A 199 8.34 -28.62 10.66
N LYS A 200 7.30 -28.69 9.79
CA LYS A 200 7.28 -29.59 8.63
C LYS A 200 8.36 -29.22 7.60
N GLN A 201 8.58 -27.91 7.39
CA GLN A 201 9.65 -27.42 6.51
C GLN A 201 11.04 -27.82 7.03
N LYS A 202 11.32 -27.62 8.33
CA LYS A 202 12.58 -28.04 8.97
C LYS A 202 12.81 -29.56 8.92
N ALA A 203 11.72 -30.32 8.95
CA ALA A 203 11.77 -31.81 8.85
C ALA A 203 11.87 -32.27 7.39
N GLY A 204 11.87 -31.40 6.39
CA GLY A 204 11.92 -31.79 4.97
C GLY A 204 10.65 -32.50 4.46
N LEU A 205 9.49 -32.23 5.12
CA LEU A 205 8.22 -32.88 4.79
C LEU A 205 7.40 -32.07 3.77
N ILE A 206 7.78 -30.81 3.49
CA ILE A 206 7.13 -29.90 2.53
C ILE A 206 8.16 -28.96 1.87
#